data_0f0fec2417217bc215e70c2bc54e8a5f
#
_entry.id   0f0fec2417217bc215e70c2bc54e8a5f
#
_cell.length_a   1.000
_cell.length_b   1.000
_cell.length_c   1.000
_cell.angle_alpha   90.00
_cell.angle_beta   90.00
_cell.angle_gamma   90.00
#
_symmetry.space_group_name_H-M   'P 1'
#
loop_
_entity.id
_entity.type
_entity.pdbx_description
1 polymer ?
#
loop_
_entity_poly.entity_id
_entity_poly.type
_entity_poly.pdbx_seq_one_letter_code
_entity_poly.pdbx_strand_id
1 'polypeptide(L)'
;NSANSANSANSANSANSANSANSANSANSANSANSANSANSATATAERNSPVAGVAGQHGAMAAPAARAPHVESAAARRDAFWLVLLYGLPGFGYIITATFLPVIARAALPAHSRWPDLFWPMFGAALIAGALLGARLPSGWDNRLLLGACCAVQALGVALGIVWPTAPGFALGSALVGLPFTAITLFAMREARRLRGERAAGLMGYATASYGVGQIAGPLAAAPLAAHAGSFSPALWLAATMLAVGAAGFAAVALRAWRAKTRGGGVG
;
A
#
# COMPACT_ATOMS: atom_id res chain seq x y z
N ASN A 1 50.36 -3.77 21.78
CA ASN A 1 49.78 -3.23 20.55
C ASN A 1 48.86 -4.26 19.82
N SER A 2 49.10 -5.58 19.95
CA SER A 2 48.27 -6.59 19.27
C SER A 2 46.87 -6.81 19.91
N ALA A 3 46.72 -6.63 21.21
CA ALA A 3 45.44 -6.77 21.90
C ALA A 3 44.42 -5.71 21.49
N ASN A 4 44.89 -4.49 21.19
CA ASN A 4 44.02 -3.38 20.80
C ASN A 4 43.50 -3.51 19.36
N SER A 5 44.29 -4.15 18.46
CA SER A 5 43.87 -4.43 17.08
C SER A 5 42.81 -5.56 17.04
N ALA A 6 42.93 -6.60 17.90
CA ALA A 6 41.97 -7.67 17.98
C ALA A 6 40.59 -7.19 18.51
N ASN A 7 40.60 -6.22 19.45
CA ASN A 7 39.36 -5.68 20.01
C ASN A 7 38.62 -4.77 19.02
N SER A 8 39.37 -3.99 18.18
CA SER A 8 38.77 -3.19 17.10
C SER A 8 38.14 -4.07 16.00
N ALA A 9 38.81 -5.15 15.63
CA ALA A 9 38.27 -6.09 14.63
C ALA A 9 37.01 -6.81 15.13
N ASN A 10 36.95 -7.15 16.42
CA ASN A 10 35.78 -7.81 17.01
C ASN A 10 34.58 -6.86 17.15
N SER A 11 34.81 -5.59 17.46
CA SER A 11 33.76 -4.56 17.47
C SER A 11 33.19 -4.28 16.08
N ALA A 12 34.03 -4.25 15.03
CA ALA A 12 33.60 -4.06 13.66
C ALA A 12 32.79 -5.26 13.15
N ASN A 13 33.17 -6.48 13.53
CA ASN A 13 32.45 -7.70 13.15
C ASN A 13 31.10 -7.81 13.86
N SER A 14 30.98 -7.42 15.11
CA SER A 14 29.71 -7.36 15.84
C SER A 14 28.74 -6.33 15.25
N ALA A 15 29.24 -5.15 14.85
CA ALA A 15 28.43 -4.13 14.20
C ALA A 15 27.93 -4.58 12.82
N ASN A 16 28.76 -5.30 12.06
CA ASN A 16 28.40 -5.83 10.74
C ASN A 16 27.36 -6.97 10.83
N SER A 17 27.48 -7.82 11.84
CA SER A 17 26.50 -8.88 12.10
C SER A 17 25.13 -8.32 12.52
N ALA A 18 25.11 -7.27 13.35
CA ALA A 18 23.87 -6.61 13.75
C ALA A 18 23.20 -5.90 12.57
N ASN A 19 23.99 -5.30 11.68
CA ASN A 19 23.46 -4.64 10.47
C ASN A 19 22.90 -5.63 9.46
N SER A 20 23.52 -6.79 9.29
CA SER A 20 23.01 -7.88 8.44
C SER A 20 21.70 -8.47 8.99
N ALA A 21 21.61 -8.67 10.29
CA ALA A 21 20.39 -9.18 10.94
C ALA A 21 19.23 -8.16 10.81
N ASN A 22 19.52 -6.87 10.91
CA ASN A 22 18.51 -5.82 10.77
C ASN A 22 18.00 -5.69 9.31
N SER A 23 18.88 -5.84 8.33
CA SER A 23 18.50 -5.87 6.90
C SER A 23 17.63 -7.10 6.56
N ALA A 24 17.97 -8.28 7.11
CA ALA A 24 17.18 -9.49 6.92
C ALA A 24 15.80 -9.38 7.59
N ASN A 25 15.71 -8.75 8.75
CA ASN A 25 14.45 -8.56 9.45
C ASN A 25 13.53 -7.54 8.73
N SER A 26 14.08 -6.49 8.13
CA SER A 26 13.32 -5.54 7.30
C SER A 26 12.77 -6.20 6.03
N ALA A 27 13.57 -7.06 5.36
CA ALA A 27 13.12 -7.81 4.20
C ALA A 27 12.04 -8.84 4.57
N ASN A 28 12.16 -9.47 5.74
CA ASN A 28 11.17 -10.45 6.22
C ASN A 28 9.84 -9.78 6.62
N SER A 29 9.87 -8.57 7.17
CA SER A 29 8.64 -7.81 7.48
C SER A 29 7.90 -7.41 6.20
N ALA A 30 8.61 -6.98 5.14
CA ALA A 30 8.01 -6.68 3.85
C ALA A 30 7.44 -7.94 3.18
N ASN A 31 8.11 -9.07 3.32
CA ASN A 31 7.66 -10.36 2.79
C ASN A 31 6.44 -10.91 3.56
N SER A 32 6.37 -10.70 4.87
CA SER A 32 5.20 -11.09 5.68
C SER A 32 3.94 -10.30 5.30
N ALA A 33 4.06 -8.99 5.02
CA ALA A 33 2.94 -8.19 4.53
C ALA A 33 2.47 -8.66 3.15
N ASN A 34 3.40 -9.06 2.28
CA ASN A 34 3.08 -9.59 0.95
C ASN A 34 2.48 -11.01 1.04
N SER A 35 2.94 -11.85 1.97
CA SER A 35 2.39 -13.18 2.22
C SER A 35 0.96 -13.13 2.77
N ALA A 36 0.64 -12.17 3.65
CA ALA A 36 -0.73 -11.96 4.13
C ALA A 36 -1.67 -11.59 3.00
N ASN A 37 -1.21 -10.79 2.02
CA ASN A 37 -1.99 -10.44 0.85
C ASN A 37 -2.18 -11.64 -0.12
N SER A 38 -1.18 -12.51 -0.24
CA SER A 38 -1.28 -13.76 -1.02
C SER A 38 -2.18 -14.79 -0.35
N ALA A 39 -2.15 -14.92 0.97
CA ALA A 39 -3.01 -15.83 1.72
C ALA A 39 -4.50 -15.43 1.58
N ASN A 40 -4.80 -14.12 1.57
CA ASN A 40 -6.16 -13.64 1.37
C ASN A 40 -6.68 -13.90 -0.06
N SER A 41 -5.80 -13.97 -1.06
CA SER A 41 -6.14 -14.40 -2.42
C SER A 41 -6.33 -15.91 -2.52
N ALA A 42 -5.55 -16.70 -1.77
CA ALA A 42 -5.66 -18.16 -1.74
C ALA A 42 -6.94 -18.64 -1.03
N THR A 43 -7.37 -17.96 0.05
CA THR A 43 -8.60 -18.30 0.78
C THR A 43 -9.84 -18.08 -0.10
N ALA A 44 -9.82 -17.01 -0.93
CA ALA A 44 -10.90 -16.77 -1.88
C ALA A 44 -10.99 -17.84 -2.99
N THR A 45 -9.89 -18.56 -3.26
CA THR A 45 -9.85 -19.65 -4.25
C THR A 45 -10.17 -21.00 -3.60
N ALA A 46 -9.84 -21.19 -2.32
CA ALA A 46 -10.07 -22.44 -1.58
C ALA A 46 -11.57 -22.65 -1.25
N GLU A 47 -12.35 -21.59 -1.02
CA GLU A 47 -13.81 -21.70 -0.82
C GLU A 47 -14.56 -22.18 -2.08
N ARG A 48 -13.95 -22.08 -3.26
CA ARG A 48 -14.52 -22.62 -4.51
C ARG A 48 -14.31 -24.11 -4.72
N ASN A 49 -13.40 -24.75 -4.00
CA ASN A 49 -12.99 -26.13 -4.22
C ASN A 49 -13.25 -27.07 -3.05
N SER A 50 -14.13 -26.75 -2.13
CA SER A 50 -14.57 -27.71 -1.12
C SER A 50 -15.64 -28.63 -1.69
N PRO A 51 -15.35 -29.92 -1.92
CA PRO A 51 -16.36 -30.89 -2.29
C PRO A 51 -17.10 -31.34 -1.03
N VAL A 52 -18.15 -30.65 -0.65
CA VAL A 52 -19.15 -31.28 0.20
C VAL A 52 -20.13 -31.96 -0.74
N ALA A 53 -19.81 -33.19 -1.09
CA ALA A 53 -20.72 -34.11 -1.70
C ALA A 53 -21.69 -34.63 -0.63
N GLY A 54 -22.86 -34.09 -0.60
CA GLY A 54 -24.02 -34.68 0.09
C GLY A 54 -24.96 -35.31 -0.92
N VAL A 55 -24.88 -36.60 -1.00
CA VAL A 55 -25.88 -37.58 -1.45
C VAL A 55 -27.31 -37.06 -1.62
N ALA A 56 -27.90 -37.20 -2.81
CA ALA A 56 -29.12 -37.90 -3.14
C ALA A 56 -29.67 -37.43 -4.50
N GLY A 57 -29.89 -38.42 -5.35
CA GLY A 57 -30.23 -38.24 -6.75
C GLY A 57 -31.61 -37.62 -6.99
N GLN A 58 -31.67 -37.04 -8.18
CA GLN A 58 -32.83 -37.16 -9.08
C GLN A 58 -32.39 -36.75 -10.50
N HIS A 59 -32.68 -37.65 -11.43
CA HIS A 59 -32.47 -37.44 -12.85
C HIS A 59 -33.33 -36.26 -13.33
N GLY A 60 -32.71 -35.11 -13.52
CA GLY A 60 -33.24 -33.96 -14.22
C GLY A 60 -32.32 -33.62 -15.37
N ALA A 61 -32.86 -33.49 -16.56
CA ALA A 61 -32.18 -33.21 -17.81
C ALA A 61 -31.09 -32.13 -17.61
N MET A 62 -29.83 -32.46 -17.96
CA MET A 62 -28.75 -31.52 -18.03
C MET A 62 -29.07 -30.51 -19.14
N ALA A 63 -29.62 -29.36 -18.75
CA ALA A 63 -29.53 -28.18 -19.57
C ALA A 63 -28.08 -27.84 -19.73
N ALA A 64 -27.55 -27.88 -20.96
CA ALA A 64 -26.23 -27.43 -21.26
C ALA A 64 -26.05 -26.02 -20.66
N PRO A 65 -24.88 -25.70 -20.00
CA PRO A 65 -24.64 -24.38 -19.50
C PRO A 65 -24.75 -23.40 -20.68
N ALA A 66 -25.77 -22.55 -20.64
CA ALA A 66 -25.93 -21.51 -21.63
C ALA A 66 -24.59 -20.79 -21.76
N ALA A 67 -24.00 -20.82 -22.95
CA ALA A 67 -22.77 -20.12 -23.25
C ALA A 67 -23.00 -18.65 -22.88
N ARG A 68 -22.44 -18.22 -21.75
CA ARG A 68 -22.49 -16.81 -21.33
C ARG A 68 -21.93 -15.97 -22.47
N ALA A 69 -22.77 -15.14 -23.05
CA ALA A 69 -22.36 -14.18 -24.05
C ALA A 69 -21.08 -13.48 -23.58
N PRO A 70 -20.09 -13.26 -24.47
CA PRO A 70 -18.86 -12.57 -24.10
C PRO A 70 -19.26 -11.20 -23.57
N HIS A 71 -19.04 -11.00 -22.27
CA HIS A 71 -19.32 -9.73 -21.60
C HIS A 71 -18.34 -8.72 -22.17
N VAL A 72 -18.78 -7.95 -23.16
CA VAL A 72 -17.99 -6.86 -23.76
C VAL A 72 -17.77 -5.84 -22.66
N GLU A 73 -16.55 -5.81 -22.14
CA GLU A 73 -16.13 -4.83 -21.14
C GLU A 73 -16.26 -3.43 -21.76
N SER A 74 -17.01 -2.54 -21.13
CA SER A 74 -17.20 -1.19 -21.66
C SER A 74 -15.86 -0.45 -21.74
N ALA A 75 -15.70 0.43 -22.74
CA ALA A 75 -14.50 1.25 -22.88
C ALA A 75 -14.22 2.09 -21.62
N ALA A 76 -15.28 2.51 -20.91
CA ALA A 76 -15.16 3.20 -19.64
C ALA A 76 -14.57 2.29 -18.54
N ALA A 77 -15.02 1.05 -18.41
CA ALA A 77 -14.49 0.11 -17.43
C ALA A 77 -13.02 -0.24 -17.68
N ARG A 78 -12.63 -0.41 -18.94
CA ARG A 78 -11.20 -0.62 -19.32
C ARG A 78 -10.33 0.56 -18.96
N ARG A 79 -10.79 1.77 -19.23
CA ARG A 79 -10.08 3.00 -18.88
C ARG A 79 -9.95 3.15 -17.37
N ASP A 80 -11.00 2.91 -16.61
CA ASP A 80 -11.00 3.00 -15.15
C ASP A 80 -10.10 1.92 -14.52
N ALA A 81 -10.06 0.72 -15.10
CA ALA A 81 -9.13 -0.34 -14.72
C ALA A 81 -7.67 0.06 -14.97
N PHE A 82 -7.37 0.68 -16.12
CA PHE A 82 -6.03 1.20 -16.41
C PHE A 82 -5.59 2.25 -15.38
N TRP A 83 -6.47 3.21 -15.08
CA TRP A 83 -6.16 4.24 -14.08
C TRP A 83 -6.01 3.66 -12.67
N LEU A 84 -6.80 2.65 -12.30
CA LEU A 84 -6.65 1.95 -11.04
C LEU A 84 -5.23 1.35 -10.92
N VAL A 85 -4.79 0.60 -11.92
CA VAL A 85 -3.46 -0.02 -11.94
C VAL A 85 -2.35 1.03 -11.86
N LEU A 86 -2.44 2.08 -12.68
CA LEU A 86 -1.40 3.12 -12.73
C LEU A 86 -1.32 3.90 -11.41
N LEU A 87 -2.45 4.38 -10.92
CA LEU A 87 -2.50 5.22 -9.72
C LEU A 87 -2.20 4.44 -8.44
N TYR A 88 -2.49 3.13 -8.42
CA TYR A 88 -2.23 2.30 -7.25
C TYR A 88 -0.73 2.04 -7.00
N GLY A 89 0.11 2.23 -8.00
CA GLY A 89 1.56 2.21 -7.82
C GLY A 89 2.10 3.40 -7.01
N LEU A 90 1.42 4.55 -7.04
CA LEU A 90 1.90 5.77 -6.38
C LEU A 90 1.92 5.68 -4.85
N PRO A 91 0.88 5.17 -4.15
CA PRO A 91 0.98 4.93 -2.71
C PRO A 91 2.04 3.88 -2.35
N GLY A 92 2.28 2.88 -3.20
CA GLY A 92 3.41 1.96 -3.03
C GLY A 92 4.75 2.67 -3.04
N PHE A 93 4.94 3.58 -4.00
CA PHE A 93 6.14 4.40 -4.13
C PHE A 93 6.34 5.35 -2.94
N GLY A 94 5.29 6.09 -2.57
CA GLY A 94 5.40 7.13 -1.55
C GLY A 94 5.57 6.57 -0.13
N TYR A 95 4.78 5.57 0.22
CA TYR A 95 4.84 4.98 1.55
C TYR A 95 6.21 4.33 1.84
N ILE A 96 6.78 3.62 0.87
CA ILE A 96 8.01 2.84 1.10
C ILE A 96 9.22 3.75 1.35
N ILE A 97 9.28 4.91 0.72
CA ILE A 97 10.33 5.91 0.98
C ILE A 97 10.28 6.31 2.45
N THR A 98 9.10 6.64 2.96
CA THR A 98 8.91 7.01 4.36
C THR A 98 9.26 5.85 5.29
N ALA A 99 8.74 4.66 5.02
CA ALA A 99 8.98 3.48 5.83
C ALA A 99 10.47 3.10 5.90
N THR A 100 11.21 3.28 4.80
CA THR A 100 12.63 2.94 4.73
C THR A 100 13.50 3.97 5.46
N PHE A 101 13.23 5.25 5.27
CA PHE A 101 14.13 6.31 5.76
C PHE A 101 13.71 6.93 7.10
N LEU A 102 12.45 6.77 7.52
CA LEU A 102 11.95 7.36 8.76
C LEU A 102 12.79 7.04 10.01
N PRO A 103 13.21 5.79 10.26
CA PRO A 103 14.03 5.50 11.43
C PRO A 103 15.38 6.21 11.42
N VAL A 104 15.99 6.35 10.23
CA VAL A 104 17.26 7.04 10.05
C VAL A 104 17.11 8.54 10.26
N ILE A 105 16.08 9.13 9.68
CA ILE A 105 15.75 10.55 9.82
C ILE A 105 15.45 10.90 11.27
N ALA A 106 14.64 10.08 11.93
CA ALA A 106 14.27 10.28 13.32
C ALA A 106 15.47 10.19 14.26
N ARG A 107 16.41 9.26 14.03
CA ARG A 107 17.64 9.16 14.81
C ARG A 107 18.58 10.35 14.59
N ALA A 108 18.61 10.91 13.38
CA ALA A 108 19.41 12.09 13.08
C ALA A 108 18.81 13.38 13.67
N ALA A 109 17.48 13.47 13.76
CA ALA A 109 16.77 14.67 14.21
C ALA A 109 16.52 14.72 15.72
N LEU A 110 16.53 13.57 16.40
CA LEU A 110 16.21 13.46 17.83
C LEU A 110 17.47 13.27 18.68
N PRO A 111 17.43 13.62 19.98
CA PRO A 111 18.58 13.42 20.88
C PRO A 111 19.08 11.97 20.87
N ALA A 112 20.40 11.78 20.98
CA ALA A 112 21.07 10.48 20.85
C ALA A 112 20.58 9.41 21.84
N HIS A 113 20.04 9.81 22.99
CA HIS A 113 19.47 8.90 24.01
C HIS A 113 17.96 8.71 23.90
N SER A 114 17.34 9.25 22.88
CA SER A 114 15.89 9.15 22.67
C SER A 114 15.49 7.73 22.22
N ARG A 115 14.48 7.18 22.86
CA ARG A 115 13.85 5.91 22.46
C ARG A 115 12.73 6.10 21.43
N TRP A 116 12.37 7.32 21.10
CA TRP A 116 11.29 7.61 20.16
C TRP A 116 11.48 6.99 18.78
N PRO A 117 12.70 7.00 18.16
CA PRO A 117 12.90 6.38 16.86
C PRO A 117 12.52 4.89 16.82
N ASP A 118 12.71 4.18 17.92
CA ASP A 118 12.38 2.74 18.00
C ASP A 118 10.87 2.49 18.20
N LEU A 119 10.12 3.49 18.67
CA LEU A 119 8.68 3.43 18.86
C LEU A 119 7.87 3.73 17.61
N PHE A 120 8.44 4.38 16.60
CA PHE A 120 7.71 4.77 15.38
C PHE A 120 7.23 3.55 14.58
N TRP A 121 7.98 2.46 14.56
CA TRP A 121 7.55 1.22 13.93
C TRP A 121 6.36 0.56 14.65
N PRO A 122 6.38 0.34 15.97
CA PRO A 122 5.21 -0.13 16.70
C PRO A 122 3.98 0.79 16.54
N MET A 123 4.17 2.11 16.52
CA MET A 123 3.09 3.08 16.27
C MET A 123 2.51 2.97 14.87
N PHE A 124 3.36 2.81 13.86
CA PHE A 124 2.95 2.53 12.50
C PHE A 124 2.13 1.24 12.44
N GLY A 125 2.60 0.17 13.09
CA GLY A 125 1.89 -1.11 13.16
C GLY A 125 0.53 -1.00 13.86
N ALA A 126 0.45 -0.30 14.99
CA ALA A 126 -0.80 -0.05 15.68
C ALA A 126 -1.79 0.76 14.83
N ALA A 127 -1.31 1.79 14.13
CA ALA A 127 -2.11 2.58 13.20
C ALA A 127 -2.62 1.74 12.02
N LEU A 128 -1.81 0.81 11.52
CA LEU A 128 -2.17 -0.14 10.48
C LEU A 128 -3.33 -1.04 10.91
N ILE A 129 -3.29 -1.58 12.13
CA ILE A 129 -4.38 -2.39 12.70
C ILE A 129 -5.65 -1.55 12.84
N ALA A 130 -5.54 -0.35 13.41
CA ALA A 130 -6.66 0.57 13.54
C ALA A 130 -7.26 0.92 12.17
N GLY A 131 -6.43 1.18 11.18
CA GLY A 131 -6.85 1.47 9.80
C GLY A 131 -7.55 0.30 9.13
N ALA A 132 -7.11 -0.94 9.37
CA ALA A 132 -7.78 -2.14 8.89
C ALA A 132 -9.19 -2.27 9.45
N LEU A 133 -9.34 -2.09 10.76
CA LEU A 133 -10.64 -2.17 11.45
C LEU A 133 -11.59 -1.05 11.01
N LEU A 134 -11.09 0.18 10.88
CA LEU A 134 -11.87 1.31 10.40
C LEU A 134 -12.27 1.12 8.94
N GLY A 135 -11.35 0.73 8.08
CA GLY A 135 -11.61 0.47 6.66
C GLY A 135 -12.63 -0.63 6.43
N ALA A 136 -12.62 -1.68 7.26
CA ALA A 136 -13.59 -2.76 7.20
C ALA A 136 -15.01 -2.31 7.58
N ARG A 137 -15.15 -1.29 8.43
CA ARG A 137 -16.44 -0.74 8.87
C ARG A 137 -17.03 0.29 7.92
N LEU A 138 -16.25 0.79 6.95
CA LEU A 138 -16.76 1.76 6.00
C LEU A 138 -17.80 1.14 5.06
N PRO A 139 -18.93 1.83 4.82
CA PRO A 139 -20.00 1.33 3.97
C PRO A 139 -19.49 1.01 2.56
N SER A 140 -19.94 -0.14 2.02
CA SER A 140 -19.57 -0.57 0.67
C SER A 140 -20.16 0.30 -0.44
N GLY A 141 -21.14 1.14 -0.12
CA GLY A 141 -21.77 2.07 -1.05
C GLY A 141 -20.96 3.33 -1.35
N TRP A 142 -19.89 3.58 -0.61
CA TRP A 142 -19.01 4.74 -0.87
C TRP A 142 -18.13 4.49 -2.10
N ASP A 143 -17.80 5.56 -2.82
CA ASP A 143 -16.94 5.45 -4.00
C ASP A 143 -15.50 5.10 -3.58
N ASN A 144 -15.07 3.88 -3.94
CA ASN A 144 -13.74 3.37 -3.59
C ASN A 144 -12.62 4.25 -4.12
N ARG A 145 -12.84 4.95 -5.23
CA ARG A 145 -11.84 5.87 -5.82
C ARG A 145 -11.63 7.10 -4.97
N LEU A 146 -12.72 7.67 -4.41
CA LEU A 146 -12.62 8.78 -3.45
C LEU A 146 -11.94 8.32 -2.16
N LEU A 147 -12.26 7.12 -1.68
CA LEU A 147 -11.61 6.55 -0.49
C LEU A 147 -10.12 6.31 -0.72
N LEU A 148 -9.72 5.80 -1.89
CA LEU A 148 -8.31 5.67 -2.28
C LEU A 148 -7.61 7.03 -2.33
N GLY A 149 -8.25 8.02 -2.92
CA GLY A 149 -7.73 9.40 -2.96
C GLY A 149 -7.55 9.99 -1.57
N ALA A 150 -8.54 9.83 -0.70
CA ALA A 150 -8.49 10.27 0.69
C ALA A 150 -7.35 9.57 1.47
N CYS A 151 -7.19 8.27 1.30
CA CYS A 151 -6.10 7.51 1.90
C CYS A 151 -4.72 8.02 1.43
N CYS A 152 -4.55 8.26 0.13
CA CYS A 152 -3.31 8.84 -0.42
C CYS A 152 -3.06 10.25 0.14
N ALA A 153 -4.10 11.08 0.28
CA ALA A 153 -3.98 12.41 0.85
C ALA A 153 -3.57 12.37 2.34
N VAL A 154 -4.12 11.45 3.12
CA VAL A 154 -3.74 11.24 4.53
C VAL A 154 -2.28 10.78 4.63
N GLN A 155 -1.83 9.88 3.77
CA GLN A 155 -0.43 9.48 3.73
C GLN A 155 0.49 10.64 3.31
N ALA A 156 0.12 11.43 2.30
CA ALA A 156 0.87 12.62 1.89
C ALA A 156 1.02 13.61 3.03
N LEU A 157 -0.06 13.85 3.78
CA LEU A 157 -0.06 14.70 4.96
C LEU A 157 0.86 14.15 6.05
N GLY A 158 0.82 12.83 6.29
CA GLY A 158 1.68 12.17 7.27
C GLY A 158 3.17 12.32 6.94
N VAL A 159 3.53 12.17 5.67
CA VAL A 159 4.91 12.38 5.20
C VAL A 159 5.31 13.85 5.33
N ALA A 160 4.48 14.78 4.88
CA ALA A 160 4.73 16.22 4.95
C ALA A 160 4.90 16.70 6.41
N LEU A 161 4.11 16.16 7.33
CA LEU A 161 4.19 16.50 8.75
C LEU A 161 5.57 16.16 9.35
N GLY A 162 6.14 15.00 8.99
CA GLY A 162 7.49 14.63 9.42
C GLY A 162 8.58 15.56 8.87
N ILE A 163 8.34 16.24 7.74
CA ILE A 163 9.27 17.21 7.16
C ILE A 163 9.14 18.57 7.84
N VAL A 164 7.90 19.05 7.98
CA VAL A 164 7.61 20.40 8.48
C VAL A 164 7.79 20.50 9.99
N TRP A 165 7.54 19.41 10.70
CA TRP A 165 7.64 19.34 12.15
C TRP A 165 8.55 18.18 12.61
N PRO A 166 9.88 18.32 12.46
CA PRO A 166 10.86 17.26 12.73
C PRO A 166 11.11 17.08 14.23
N THR A 167 10.07 16.77 14.99
CA THR A 167 10.06 16.50 16.43
C THR A 167 9.50 15.12 16.71
N ALA A 168 9.69 14.60 17.93
CA ALA A 168 9.14 13.31 18.32
C ALA A 168 7.61 13.21 18.10
N PRO A 169 6.78 14.20 18.53
CA PRO A 169 5.35 14.19 18.21
C PRO A 169 5.05 14.25 16.71
N GLY A 170 5.82 15.04 15.94
CA GLY A 170 5.62 15.15 14.48
C GLY A 170 5.90 13.84 13.76
N PHE A 171 6.99 13.14 14.10
CA PHE A 171 7.29 11.82 13.55
C PHE A 171 6.30 10.75 14.01
N ALA A 172 5.86 10.81 15.27
CA ALA A 172 4.85 9.90 15.80
C ALA A 172 3.52 10.01 15.05
N LEU A 173 3.02 11.23 14.92
CA LEU A 173 1.78 11.52 14.20
C LEU A 173 1.92 11.22 12.70
N GLY A 174 3.05 11.56 12.10
CA GLY A 174 3.39 11.22 10.72
C GLY A 174 3.35 9.72 10.47
N SER A 175 3.98 8.92 11.35
CA SER A 175 3.96 7.45 11.28
C SER A 175 2.54 6.90 11.39
N ALA A 176 1.73 7.44 12.29
CA ALA A 176 0.33 7.03 12.46
C ALA A 176 -0.49 7.35 11.20
N LEU A 177 -0.33 8.55 10.62
CA LEU A 177 -1.06 8.98 9.42
C LEU A 177 -0.62 8.19 8.17
N VAL A 178 0.62 7.73 8.08
CA VAL A 178 1.07 6.87 6.99
C VAL A 178 0.59 5.44 7.19
N GLY A 179 0.61 4.92 8.42
CA GLY A 179 0.20 3.56 8.74
C GLY A 179 -1.30 3.33 8.66
N LEU A 180 -2.11 4.29 9.13
CA LEU A 180 -3.56 4.14 9.23
C LEU A 180 -4.24 3.81 7.89
N PRO A 181 -3.98 4.48 6.75
CA PRO A 181 -4.61 4.15 5.50
C PRO A 181 -3.96 2.99 4.74
N PHE A 182 -2.86 2.46 5.22
CA PHE A 182 -2.06 1.46 4.50
C PHE A 182 -2.87 0.22 4.06
N THR A 183 -3.54 -0.43 5.00
CA THR A 183 -4.40 -1.59 4.71
C THR A 183 -5.70 -1.21 4.03
N ALA A 184 -6.24 -0.03 4.34
CA ALA A 184 -7.44 0.48 3.71
C ALA A 184 -7.25 0.73 2.21
N ILE A 185 -6.08 1.22 1.79
CA ILE A 185 -5.71 1.40 0.38
C ILE A 185 -5.83 0.07 -0.37
N THR A 186 -5.27 -1.02 0.16
CA THR A 186 -5.37 -2.34 -0.45
C THR A 186 -6.83 -2.80 -0.51
N LEU A 187 -7.58 -2.66 0.58
CA LEU A 187 -8.99 -3.04 0.64
C LEU A 187 -9.81 -2.32 -0.44
N PHE A 188 -9.67 -1.00 -0.56
CA PHE A 188 -10.45 -0.21 -1.52
C PHE A 188 -10.02 -0.47 -2.96
N ALA A 189 -8.73 -0.69 -3.22
CA ALA A 189 -8.25 -1.09 -4.54
C ALA A 189 -8.84 -2.43 -4.99
N MET A 190 -8.87 -3.41 -4.09
CA MET A 190 -9.46 -4.72 -4.39
C MET A 190 -10.98 -4.66 -4.53
N ARG A 191 -11.67 -3.84 -3.72
CA ARG A 191 -13.11 -3.56 -3.91
C ARG A 191 -13.39 -2.92 -5.27
N GLU A 192 -12.57 -1.94 -5.67
CA GLU A 192 -12.73 -1.29 -6.97
C GLU A 192 -12.45 -2.24 -8.14
N ALA A 193 -11.44 -3.08 -8.05
CA ALA A 193 -11.16 -4.10 -9.06
C ALA A 193 -12.35 -5.06 -9.22
N ARG A 194 -12.98 -5.50 -8.12
CA ARG A 194 -14.20 -6.32 -8.14
C ARG A 194 -15.38 -5.57 -8.73
N ARG A 195 -15.54 -4.30 -8.41
CA ARG A 195 -16.59 -3.46 -8.99
C ARG A 195 -16.47 -3.35 -10.51
N LEU A 196 -15.24 -3.23 -11.02
CA LEU A 196 -14.98 -3.06 -12.46
C LEU A 196 -15.12 -4.37 -13.25
N ARG A 197 -14.71 -5.51 -12.69
CA ARG A 197 -14.59 -6.79 -13.43
C ARG A 197 -15.38 -7.96 -12.84
N GLY A 198 -16.04 -7.77 -11.72
CA GLY A 198 -16.85 -8.81 -11.06
C GLY A 198 -16.03 -10.07 -10.81
N GLU A 199 -16.50 -11.22 -11.28
CA GLU A 199 -15.83 -12.51 -11.12
C GLU A 199 -14.48 -12.63 -11.84
N ARG A 200 -14.22 -11.81 -12.85
CA ARG A 200 -12.94 -11.73 -13.59
C ARG A 200 -11.96 -10.73 -12.99
N ALA A 201 -12.19 -10.28 -11.78
CA ALA A 201 -11.36 -9.28 -11.12
C ALA A 201 -9.94 -9.78 -10.77
N ALA A 202 -9.72 -11.10 -10.67
CA ALA A 202 -8.43 -11.66 -10.23
C ALA A 202 -7.23 -11.13 -11.05
N GLY A 203 -7.36 -11.07 -12.37
CA GLY A 203 -6.31 -10.52 -13.22
C GLY A 203 -6.04 -9.04 -12.95
N LEU A 204 -7.10 -8.23 -12.81
CA LEU A 204 -6.95 -6.80 -12.50
C LEU A 204 -6.33 -6.57 -11.11
N MET A 205 -6.71 -7.38 -10.12
CA MET A 205 -6.09 -7.36 -8.80
C MET A 205 -4.60 -7.68 -8.87
N GLY A 206 -4.21 -8.69 -9.67
CA GLY A 206 -2.82 -9.04 -9.92
C GLY A 206 -2.03 -7.89 -10.53
N TYR A 207 -2.55 -7.24 -11.57
CA TYR A 207 -1.90 -6.07 -12.19
C TYR A 207 -1.80 -4.89 -11.22
N ALA A 208 -2.82 -4.62 -10.43
CA ALA A 208 -2.78 -3.57 -9.42
C ALA A 208 -1.70 -3.88 -8.37
N THR A 209 -1.66 -5.10 -7.84
CA THR A 209 -0.63 -5.53 -6.87
C THR A 209 0.78 -5.44 -7.46
N ALA A 210 0.96 -5.85 -8.72
CA ALA A 210 2.23 -5.72 -9.41
C ALA A 210 2.67 -4.25 -9.56
N SER A 211 1.76 -3.36 -9.94
CA SER A 211 2.02 -1.91 -10.00
C SER A 211 2.44 -1.34 -8.65
N TYR A 212 1.75 -1.74 -7.58
CA TYR A 212 2.11 -1.36 -6.21
C TYR A 212 3.53 -1.84 -5.85
N GLY A 213 3.87 -3.09 -6.19
CA GLY A 213 5.20 -3.65 -5.99
C GLY A 213 6.29 -2.92 -6.80
N VAL A 214 6.00 -2.56 -8.05
CA VAL A 214 6.91 -1.72 -8.87
C VAL A 214 7.13 -0.38 -8.19
N GLY A 215 6.08 0.25 -7.67
CA GLY A 215 6.20 1.48 -6.87
C GLY A 215 7.14 1.32 -5.68
N GLN A 216 7.00 0.22 -4.94
CA GLN A 216 7.86 -0.08 -3.78
C GLN A 216 9.35 -0.26 -4.16
N ILE A 217 9.63 -0.81 -5.32
CA ILE A 217 11.01 -0.94 -5.83
C ILE A 217 11.55 0.41 -6.30
N ALA A 218 10.75 1.13 -7.08
CA ALA A 218 11.14 2.41 -7.66
C ALA A 218 11.34 3.52 -6.61
N GLY A 219 10.58 3.48 -5.51
CA GLY A 219 10.66 4.48 -4.44
C GLY A 219 12.06 4.67 -3.87
N PRO A 220 12.66 3.66 -3.23
CA PRO A 220 14.03 3.75 -2.70
C PRO A 220 15.08 4.04 -3.76
N LEU A 221 14.93 3.47 -4.97
CA LEU A 221 15.86 3.72 -6.08
C LEU A 221 15.87 5.19 -6.52
N ALA A 222 14.74 5.85 -6.49
CA ALA A 222 14.65 7.28 -6.78
C ALA A 222 15.07 8.15 -5.59
N ALA A 223 14.75 7.73 -4.37
CA ALA A 223 14.99 8.49 -3.15
C ALA A 223 16.47 8.49 -2.72
N ALA A 224 17.19 7.38 -2.89
CA ALA A 224 18.58 7.24 -2.45
C ALA A 224 19.52 8.24 -3.12
N PRO A 225 19.54 8.41 -4.45
CA PRO A 225 20.40 9.42 -5.09
C PRO A 225 20.00 10.84 -4.71
N LEU A 226 18.71 11.14 -4.53
CA LEU A 226 18.26 12.46 -4.08
C LEU A 226 18.78 12.78 -2.68
N ALA A 227 18.72 11.84 -1.77
CA ALA A 227 19.23 12.01 -0.41
C ALA A 227 20.77 12.17 -0.41
N ALA A 228 21.47 11.38 -1.22
CA ALA A 228 22.92 11.45 -1.35
C ALA A 228 23.42 12.81 -1.91
N HIS A 229 22.75 13.34 -2.95
CA HIS A 229 23.13 14.63 -3.54
C HIS A 229 22.80 15.81 -2.65
N ALA A 230 21.69 15.76 -1.93
CA ALA A 230 21.26 16.86 -1.07
C ALA A 230 21.91 16.85 0.32
N GLY A 231 22.58 15.76 0.73
CA GLY A 231 23.07 15.58 2.09
C GLY A 231 21.98 15.55 3.16
N SER A 232 20.71 15.40 2.73
CA SER A 232 19.55 15.34 3.62
C SER A 232 18.43 14.49 3.00
N PHE A 233 17.55 13.96 3.86
CA PHE A 233 16.41 13.14 3.40
C PHE A 233 15.17 13.96 2.99
N SER A 234 15.17 15.28 3.24
CA SER A 234 14.01 16.13 2.94
C SER A 234 13.56 16.07 1.48
N PRO A 235 14.43 16.12 0.45
CA PRO A 235 14.01 16.03 -0.94
C PRO A 235 13.37 14.68 -1.28
N ALA A 236 13.87 13.59 -0.70
CA ALA A 236 13.30 12.26 -0.88
C ALA A 236 11.90 12.16 -0.26
N LEU A 237 11.69 12.73 0.92
CA LEU A 237 10.37 12.79 1.56
C LEU A 237 9.41 13.70 0.80
N TRP A 238 9.87 14.84 0.27
CA TRP A 238 9.04 15.71 -0.58
C TRP A 238 8.63 15.00 -1.88
N LEU A 239 9.52 14.22 -2.48
CA LEU A 239 9.17 13.36 -3.61
C LEU A 239 8.06 12.37 -3.23
N ALA A 240 8.18 11.70 -2.08
CA ALA A 240 7.16 10.77 -1.59
C ALA A 240 5.81 11.46 -1.38
N ALA A 241 5.80 12.61 -0.69
CA ALA A 241 4.59 13.40 -0.44
C ALA A 241 3.93 13.87 -1.76
N THR A 242 4.74 14.32 -2.73
CA THR A 242 4.26 14.75 -4.04
C THR A 242 3.62 13.60 -4.81
N MET A 243 4.25 12.42 -4.86
CA MET A 243 3.69 11.25 -5.54
C MET A 243 2.38 10.78 -4.89
N LEU A 244 2.29 10.82 -3.57
CA LEU A 244 1.05 10.55 -2.84
C LEU A 244 -0.04 11.58 -3.15
N ALA A 245 0.30 12.86 -3.22
CA ALA A 245 -0.63 13.93 -3.59
C ALA A 245 -1.11 13.78 -5.04
N VAL A 246 -0.22 13.41 -5.97
CA VAL A 246 -0.59 13.09 -7.36
C VAL A 246 -1.54 11.90 -7.39
N GLY A 247 -1.30 10.86 -6.60
CA GLY A 247 -2.20 9.72 -6.44
C GLY A 247 -3.58 10.13 -5.95
N ALA A 248 -3.63 10.97 -4.92
CA ALA A 248 -4.87 11.52 -4.36
C ALA A 248 -5.67 12.32 -5.42
N ALA A 249 -5.01 13.23 -6.12
CA ALA A 249 -5.61 14.03 -7.18
C ALA A 249 -6.08 13.16 -8.35
N GLY A 250 -5.29 12.16 -8.74
CA GLY A 250 -5.61 11.22 -9.81
C GLY A 250 -6.87 10.40 -9.51
N PHE A 251 -6.95 9.81 -8.32
CA PHE A 251 -8.15 9.07 -7.90
C PHE A 251 -9.38 9.96 -7.80
N ALA A 252 -9.24 11.18 -7.27
CA ALA A 252 -10.32 12.16 -7.23
C ALA A 252 -10.79 12.54 -8.63
N ALA A 253 -9.86 12.76 -9.58
CA ALA A 253 -10.19 13.08 -10.96
C ALA A 253 -10.95 11.94 -11.66
N VAL A 254 -10.57 10.69 -11.43
CA VAL A 254 -11.26 9.51 -11.97
C VAL A 254 -12.67 9.41 -11.38
N ALA A 255 -12.83 9.62 -10.08
CA ALA A 255 -14.14 9.63 -9.42
C ALA A 255 -15.05 10.74 -9.97
N LEU A 256 -14.53 11.97 -10.09
CA LEU A 256 -15.29 13.12 -10.63
C LEU A 256 -15.71 12.90 -12.09
N ARG A 257 -14.87 12.31 -12.92
CA ARG A 257 -15.25 11.96 -14.31
C ARG A 257 -16.42 10.99 -14.34
N ALA A 258 -16.38 9.96 -13.51
CA ALA A 258 -17.46 8.98 -13.45
C ALA A 258 -18.76 9.60 -12.94
N TRP A 259 -18.69 10.47 -11.94
CA TRP A 259 -19.84 11.21 -11.45
C TRP A 259 -20.45 12.11 -12.53
N ARG A 260 -19.62 12.90 -13.23
CA ARG A 260 -20.07 13.75 -14.36
C ARG A 260 -20.68 12.96 -15.50
N ALA A 261 -20.15 11.77 -15.82
CA ALA A 261 -20.73 10.90 -16.84
C ALA A 261 -22.12 10.41 -16.43
N LYS A 262 -22.30 10.05 -15.15
CA LYS A 262 -23.58 9.61 -14.60
C LYS A 262 -24.64 10.72 -14.63
N THR A 263 -24.28 11.94 -14.26
CA THR A 263 -25.21 13.09 -14.27
C THR A 263 -25.63 13.52 -15.67
N ARG A 264 -24.73 13.39 -16.67
CA ARG A 264 -25.06 13.71 -18.08
C ARG A 264 -25.92 12.63 -18.73
N GLY A 265 -25.78 11.35 -18.34
CA GLY A 265 -26.57 10.25 -18.89
C GLY A 265 -27.95 10.08 -18.22
N GLY A 266 -28.18 10.65 -17.04
CA GLY A 266 -29.44 10.56 -16.32
C GLY A 266 -30.44 11.69 -16.63
N GLY A 267 -30.14 12.57 -17.57
CA GLY A 267 -31.00 13.71 -17.97
C GLY A 267 -31.87 13.45 -19.21
N VAL A 268 -31.99 12.21 -19.65
CA VAL A 268 -32.87 11.80 -20.76
C VAL A 268 -33.74 10.64 -20.24
N GLY A 269 -34.83 10.99 -19.55
CA GLY A 269 -35.86 10.10 -19.09
C GLY A 269 -37.10 10.88 -18.74
#